data_cef54216fedb5c6fbae31fab2066fbf2
#
_entry.id   cef54216fedb5c6fbae31fab2066fbf2
#
_cell.length_a   1.000
_cell.length_b   1.000
_cell.length_c   1.000
_cell.angle_alpha   90.00
_cell.angle_beta   90.00
_cell.angle_gamma   90.00
#
_symmetry.space_group_name_H-M   'P 1'
#
loop_
_entity.id
_entity.type
_entity.pdbx_description
1 polymer ?
#
loop_
_entity_poly.entity_id
_entity_poly.type
_entity_poly.pdbx_seq_one_letter_code
_entity_poly.pdbx_strand_id
1 'polypeptide(L)'
;GRSRQLTPTPIGQWAAENLPGVPLLKPENVNEPEVLSRVRGFGSDAWVVIAFGQKLSPALLADRFAVNLHASLLPRWRGAAPINHAVLAGDAETGNSVITLADRMDAGLVLGQSRRKVLDLLTAGDLHDKLAEDGPALVLDVLDRHAAGTLKPVTQDESLVTLAGKLSRADGWVDFTEDAEACRRRINGLNPWPGLAANLNGVELKLLKALAEKDAGDRPVYHSGSALPGEVMD
;
A
#
# COMPACT_ATOMS: atom_id res chain seq x y z
N GLY A 1 -1.74 -1.52 -20.02
CA GLY A 1 -2.24 -0.47 -20.91
C GLY A 1 -3.19 -1.04 -21.97
N ARG A 2 -4.10 -0.25 -22.49
CA ARG A 2 -5.07 -0.66 -23.51
C ARG A 2 -4.44 -0.99 -24.88
N SER A 3 -3.20 -0.58 -25.09
CA SER A 3 -2.35 -1.04 -26.21
C SER A 3 -1.30 -1.99 -25.63
N ARG A 4 -1.03 -3.10 -26.29
CA ARG A 4 0.00 -4.09 -25.92
C ARG A 4 1.44 -3.54 -25.96
N GLN A 5 1.60 -2.23 -25.87
CA GLN A 5 2.89 -1.56 -25.90
C GLN A 5 3.48 -1.57 -24.48
N LEU A 6 4.67 -2.14 -24.35
CA LEU A 6 5.42 -2.14 -23.09
C LEU A 6 5.78 -0.69 -22.73
N THR A 7 5.19 -0.19 -21.67
CA THR A 7 5.55 1.10 -21.08
C THR A 7 6.42 0.88 -19.85
N PRO A 8 7.49 1.68 -19.68
CA PRO A 8 8.28 1.64 -18.45
C PRO A 8 7.39 1.87 -17.23
N THR A 9 7.75 1.28 -16.09
CA THR A 9 7.17 1.67 -14.81
C THR A 9 7.64 3.09 -14.45
N PRO A 10 6.86 3.87 -13.68
CA PRO A 10 7.27 5.22 -13.26
C PRO A 10 8.68 5.26 -12.65
N ILE A 11 8.99 4.32 -11.74
CA ILE A 11 10.31 4.23 -11.12
C ILE A 11 11.40 3.85 -12.13
N GLY A 12 11.08 2.98 -13.08
CA GLY A 12 12.02 2.58 -14.13
C GLY A 12 12.34 3.72 -15.10
N GLN A 13 11.36 4.56 -15.41
CA GLN A 13 11.56 5.76 -16.20
C GLN A 13 12.40 6.78 -15.44
N TRP A 14 12.02 7.08 -14.19
CA TRP A 14 12.74 8.02 -13.34
C TRP A 14 14.21 7.61 -13.15
N ALA A 15 14.46 6.32 -12.90
CA ALA A 15 15.82 5.81 -12.73
C ALA A 15 16.67 5.96 -14.01
N ALA A 16 16.07 5.70 -15.18
CA ALA A 16 16.77 5.88 -16.45
C ALA A 16 17.15 7.35 -16.73
N GLU A 17 16.30 8.29 -16.32
CA GLU A 17 16.51 9.72 -16.52
C GLU A 17 17.45 10.35 -15.49
N ASN A 18 17.40 9.89 -14.23
CA ASN A 18 18.08 10.56 -13.11
C ASN A 18 19.31 9.80 -12.59
N LEU A 19 19.47 8.51 -12.94
CA LEU A 19 20.56 7.65 -12.49
C LEU A 19 21.29 6.98 -13.67
N PRO A 20 21.84 7.74 -14.63
CA PRO A 20 22.39 7.17 -15.88
C PRO A 20 23.60 6.26 -15.67
N GLY A 21 24.28 6.37 -14.52
CA GLY A 21 25.44 5.51 -14.14
C GLY A 21 25.06 4.26 -13.35
N VAL A 22 23.80 4.10 -12.98
CA VAL A 22 23.34 2.97 -12.15
C VAL A 22 22.72 1.90 -13.04
N PRO A 23 23.15 0.62 -12.95
CA PRO A 23 22.57 -0.45 -13.73
C PRO A 23 21.09 -0.66 -13.43
N LEU A 24 20.25 -0.59 -14.46
CA LEU A 24 18.82 -0.85 -14.39
C LEU A 24 18.50 -2.22 -15.01
N LEU A 25 18.06 -3.15 -14.18
CA LEU A 25 17.66 -4.49 -14.62
C LEU A 25 16.13 -4.65 -14.55
N LYS A 26 15.57 -5.32 -15.54
CA LYS A 26 14.12 -5.64 -15.63
C LYS A 26 13.93 -7.11 -15.98
N PRO A 27 14.39 -8.05 -15.12
CA PRO A 27 14.29 -9.47 -15.42
C PRO A 27 12.84 -9.96 -15.30
N GLU A 28 12.46 -10.91 -16.14
CA GLU A 28 11.19 -11.63 -16.00
C GLU A 28 11.20 -12.51 -14.74
N ASN A 29 12.38 -13.07 -14.40
CA ASN A 29 12.59 -13.82 -13.18
C ASN A 29 13.94 -13.43 -12.55
N VAL A 30 13.89 -12.80 -11.37
CA VAL A 30 15.10 -12.35 -10.66
C VAL A 30 15.96 -13.49 -10.13
N ASN A 31 15.40 -14.70 -10.03
CA ASN A 31 16.09 -15.88 -9.50
C ASN A 31 16.80 -16.72 -10.58
N GLU A 32 16.76 -16.32 -11.84
CA GLU A 32 17.54 -16.97 -12.87
C GLU A 32 19.05 -16.86 -12.60
N PRO A 33 19.84 -17.92 -12.82
CA PRO A 33 21.24 -17.97 -12.43
C PRO A 33 22.08 -16.77 -12.94
N GLU A 34 21.86 -16.38 -14.19
CA GLU A 34 22.58 -15.24 -14.78
C GLU A 34 22.19 -13.91 -14.14
N VAL A 35 20.89 -13.69 -13.89
CA VAL A 35 20.36 -12.48 -13.23
C VAL A 35 20.86 -12.42 -11.80
N LEU A 36 20.76 -13.53 -11.08
CA LEU A 36 21.24 -13.69 -9.71
C LEU A 36 22.74 -13.37 -9.62
N SER A 37 23.55 -13.95 -10.48
CA SER A 37 25.00 -13.69 -10.54
C SER A 37 25.28 -12.20 -10.79
N ARG A 38 24.58 -11.58 -11.74
CA ARG A 38 24.71 -10.18 -12.07
C ARG A 38 24.32 -9.26 -10.93
N VAL A 39 23.16 -9.50 -10.29
CA VAL A 39 22.68 -8.69 -9.16
C VAL A 39 23.64 -8.80 -7.96
N ARG A 40 24.07 -10.03 -7.64
CA ARG A 40 25.05 -10.22 -6.56
C ARG A 40 26.42 -9.60 -6.87
N GLY A 41 26.78 -9.53 -8.14
CA GLY A 41 28.04 -8.94 -8.62
C GLY A 41 28.13 -7.42 -8.45
N PHE A 42 27.04 -6.71 -8.14
CA PHE A 42 27.07 -5.28 -7.85
C PHE A 42 27.77 -4.95 -6.53
N GLY A 43 27.98 -5.92 -5.65
CA GLY A 43 28.72 -5.72 -4.40
C GLY A 43 28.02 -4.80 -3.39
N SER A 44 26.69 -4.63 -3.47
CA SER A 44 25.93 -3.77 -2.58
C SER A 44 25.94 -4.29 -1.14
N ASP A 45 26.09 -3.41 -0.16
CA ASP A 45 26.12 -3.73 1.27
C ASP A 45 24.71 -4.02 1.81
N ALA A 46 23.68 -3.39 1.23
CA ALA A 46 22.29 -3.57 1.63
C ALA A 46 21.35 -3.61 0.42
N TRP A 47 20.24 -4.32 0.57
CA TRP A 47 19.19 -4.40 -0.43
C TRP A 47 17.87 -3.92 0.13
N VAL A 48 17.24 -3.00 -0.57
CA VAL A 48 15.94 -2.47 -0.20
C VAL A 48 14.89 -2.97 -1.19
N VAL A 49 13.90 -3.68 -0.69
CA VAL A 49 12.77 -4.20 -1.47
C VAL A 49 11.56 -3.31 -1.23
N ILE A 50 10.94 -2.83 -2.30
CA ILE A 50 9.73 -2.01 -2.24
C ILE A 50 8.79 -2.48 -3.35
N ALA A 51 7.60 -2.93 -2.98
CA ALA A 51 6.54 -3.34 -3.92
C ALA A 51 7.03 -4.27 -5.05
N PHE A 52 7.96 -5.18 -4.73
CA PHE A 52 8.55 -6.09 -5.70
C PHE A 52 7.71 -7.37 -5.82
N GLY A 53 7.14 -7.61 -6.99
CA GLY A 53 6.17 -8.66 -7.24
C GLY A 53 6.72 -10.09 -7.35
N GLN A 54 8.02 -10.30 -7.11
CA GLN A 54 8.65 -11.63 -7.19
C GLN A 54 9.20 -12.05 -5.82
N LYS A 55 9.13 -13.36 -5.53
CA LYS A 55 9.79 -13.92 -4.36
C LYS A 55 11.29 -13.98 -4.60
N LEU A 56 12.08 -13.41 -3.70
CA LEU A 56 13.53 -13.48 -3.72
C LEU A 56 13.98 -14.83 -3.15
N SER A 57 14.85 -15.54 -3.87
CA SER A 57 15.36 -16.84 -3.44
C SER A 57 16.36 -16.69 -2.28
N PRO A 58 16.51 -17.74 -1.43
CA PRO A 58 17.57 -17.76 -0.41
C PRO A 58 18.96 -17.55 -1.00
N ALA A 59 19.23 -18.09 -2.19
CA ALA A 59 20.51 -17.92 -2.88
C ALA A 59 20.78 -16.46 -3.28
N LEU A 60 19.72 -15.69 -3.61
CA LEU A 60 19.83 -14.27 -3.91
C LEU A 60 20.14 -13.48 -2.63
N LEU A 61 19.51 -13.84 -1.51
CA LEU A 61 19.57 -13.12 -0.24
C LEU A 61 20.75 -13.50 0.65
N ALA A 62 21.44 -14.62 0.36
CA ALA A 62 22.50 -15.15 1.19
C ALA A 62 23.58 -14.08 1.50
N ASP A 63 23.96 -13.97 2.77
CA ASP A 63 24.99 -13.05 3.26
C ASP A 63 24.75 -11.56 2.93
N ARG A 64 23.48 -11.17 2.78
CA ARG A 64 23.08 -9.77 2.48
C ARG A 64 22.13 -9.24 3.53
N PHE A 65 22.35 -8.00 3.93
CA PHE A 65 21.38 -7.26 4.69
C PHE A 65 20.25 -6.82 3.73
N ALA A 66 19.11 -7.50 3.80
CA ALA A 66 17.98 -7.23 2.92
C ALA A 66 16.75 -6.86 3.74
N VAL A 67 16.11 -5.76 3.37
CA VAL A 67 14.93 -5.23 4.05
C VAL A 67 13.79 -4.99 3.06
N ASN A 68 12.55 -5.05 3.57
CA ASN A 68 11.36 -4.68 2.83
C ASN A 68 10.68 -3.48 3.49
N LEU A 69 10.32 -2.47 2.69
CA LEU A 69 9.44 -1.39 3.11
C LEU A 69 8.00 -1.81 2.86
N HIS A 70 7.24 -2.00 3.93
CA HIS A 70 5.84 -2.42 3.90
C HIS A 70 4.93 -1.29 4.39
N ALA A 71 3.86 -1.01 3.64
CA ALA A 71 3.00 0.14 3.87
C ALA A 71 1.89 -0.13 4.90
N SER A 72 2.26 -0.63 6.08
CA SER A 72 1.40 -0.73 7.27
C SER A 72 2.20 -0.72 8.56
N LEU A 73 1.53 -0.57 9.69
CA LEU A 73 2.10 -0.81 11.03
C LEU A 73 2.00 -2.31 11.34
N LEU A 74 2.99 -3.08 10.89
CA LEU A 74 3.05 -4.52 11.18
C LEU A 74 3.07 -4.77 12.70
N PRO A 75 2.39 -5.84 13.16
CA PRO A 75 1.91 -7.01 12.42
C PRO A 75 0.56 -6.84 11.71
N ARG A 76 -0.06 -5.67 11.77
CA ARG A 76 -1.33 -5.41 11.13
C ARG A 76 -1.15 -5.27 9.61
N TRP A 77 -2.05 -5.92 8.83
CA TRP A 77 -2.11 -5.84 7.37
C TRP A 77 -0.90 -6.43 6.63
N ARG A 78 -0.45 -7.63 7.03
CA ARG A 78 0.47 -8.41 6.18
C ARG A 78 -0.22 -8.73 4.86
N GLY A 79 0.47 -8.57 3.73
CA GLY A 79 -0.03 -8.96 2.41
C GLY A 79 0.01 -7.87 1.35
N ALA A 80 -0.83 -8.02 0.31
CA ALA A 80 -0.65 -7.33 -0.96
C ALA A 80 -1.27 -5.92 -1.02
N ALA A 81 -2.24 -5.59 -0.16
CA ALA A 81 -2.99 -4.34 -0.24
C ALA A 81 -3.17 -3.65 1.13
N PRO A 82 -2.10 -3.45 1.93
CA PRO A 82 -2.20 -2.94 3.29
C PRO A 82 -2.86 -1.56 3.37
N ILE A 83 -2.55 -0.66 2.44
CA ILE A 83 -3.08 0.71 2.40
C ILE A 83 -4.59 0.70 2.21
N ASN A 84 -5.08 -0.09 1.25
CA ASN A 84 -6.51 -0.21 1.00
C ASN A 84 -7.24 -0.77 2.23
N HIS A 85 -6.70 -1.83 2.83
CA HIS A 85 -7.32 -2.48 3.98
C HIS A 85 -7.34 -1.57 5.22
N ALA A 86 -6.35 -0.71 5.42
CA ALA A 86 -6.36 0.28 6.50
C ALA A 86 -7.53 1.28 6.34
N VAL A 87 -7.78 1.78 5.12
CA VAL A 87 -8.91 2.69 4.84
C VAL A 87 -10.23 1.94 4.94
N LEU A 88 -10.36 0.74 4.36
CA LEU A 88 -11.56 -0.09 4.40
C LEU A 88 -11.98 -0.43 5.83
N ALA A 89 -11.02 -0.71 6.70
CA ALA A 89 -11.27 -1.01 8.11
C ALA A 89 -11.58 0.22 8.95
N GLY A 90 -11.31 1.43 8.43
CA GLY A 90 -11.45 2.67 9.19
C GLY A 90 -10.39 2.81 10.28
N ASP A 91 -9.17 2.34 10.04
CA ASP A 91 -8.08 2.51 10.98
C ASP A 91 -7.83 4.01 11.23
N ALA A 92 -7.69 4.40 12.48
CA ALA A 92 -7.38 5.79 12.82
C ALA A 92 -5.92 6.16 12.51
N GLU A 93 -5.04 5.16 12.47
CA GLU A 93 -3.61 5.30 12.23
C GLU A 93 -3.09 4.13 11.39
N THR A 94 -2.17 4.42 10.50
CA THR A 94 -1.35 3.45 9.77
C THR A 94 0.10 3.95 9.67
N GLY A 95 0.90 3.39 8.79
CA GLY A 95 2.29 3.85 8.62
C GLY A 95 3.07 2.96 7.68
N ASN A 96 4.39 3.06 7.79
CA ASN A 96 5.32 2.15 7.14
C ASN A 96 6.05 1.31 8.18
N SER A 97 6.41 0.10 7.79
CA SER A 97 7.34 -0.77 8.54
C SER A 97 8.49 -1.18 7.64
N VAL A 98 9.72 -1.01 8.10
CA VAL A 98 10.89 -1.65 7.50
C VAL A 98 11.14 -2.95 8.26
N ILE A 99 11.15 -4.06 7.53
CA ILE A 99 11.28 -5.41 8.10
C ILE A 99 12.40 -6.20 7.42
N THR A 100 12.94 -7.20 8.11
CA THR A 100 13.77 -8.23 7.46
C THR A 100 12.90 -9.08 6.54
N LEU A 101 13.51 -9.70 5.53
CA LEU A 101 12.82 -10.69 4.70
C LEU A 101 12.70 -12.01 5.46
N ALA A 102 11.57 -12.70 5.29
CA ALA A 102 11.26 -13.98 5.92
C ALA A 102 10.54 -14.92 4.93
N ASP A 103 10.50 -16.21 5.25
CA ASP A 103 9.81 -17.21 4.42
C ASP A 103 8.30 -16.98 4.33
N ARG A 104 7.69 -16.57 5.46
CA ARG A 104 6.29 -16.14 5.50
C ARG A 104 6.19 -14.68 5.12
N MET A 105 5.19 -14.37 4.30
CA MET A 105 4.95 -13.01 3.77
C MET A 105 4.84 -12.01 4.93
N ASP A 106 5.64 -10.95 4.84
CA ASP A 106 5.70 -9.80 5.74
C ASP A 106 5.86 -10.16 7.25
N ALA A 107 6.37 -11.36 7.56
CA ALA A 107 6.55 -11.86 8.92
C ALA A 107 7.98 -11.64 9.48
N GLY A 108 8.80 -10.85 8.81
CA GLY A 108 10.15 -10.53 9.26
C GLY A 108 10.19 -9.69 10.53
N LEU A 109 11.39 -9.55 11.10
CA LEU A 109 11.60 -8.67 12.26
C LEU A 109 11.38 -7.22 11.87
N VAL A 110 10.69 -6.46 12.70
CA VAL A 110 10.51 -5.02 12.52
C VAL A 110 11.77 -4.30 12.94
N LEU A 111 12.33 -3.52 12.03
CA LEU A 111 13.56 -2.74 12.21
C LEU A 111 13.29 -1.27 12.51
N GLY A 112 12.14 -0.76 12.02
CA GLY A 112 11.66 0.58 12.26
C GLY A 112 10.25 0.75 11.73
N GLN A 113 9.53 1.74 12.27
CA GLN A 113 8.18 2.12 11.83
C GLN A 113 8.02 3.63 11.84
N SER A 114 7.31 4.15 10.83
CA SER A 114 6.74 5.51 10.84
C SER A 114 5.24 5.42 11.00
N ARG A 115 4.63 6.45 11.61
CA ARG A 115 3.19 6.49 11.90
C ARG A 115 2.54 7.67 11.23
N ARG A 116 1.33 7.46 10.71
CA ARG A 116 0.53 8.49 10.06
C ARG A 116 -0.95 8.32 10.38
N LYS A 117 -1.64 9.43 10.72
CA LYS A 117 -3.10 9.43 10.90
C LYS A 117 -3.80 9.19 9.56
N VAL A 118 -4.83 8.38 9.58
CA VAL A 118 -5.75 8.19 8.47
C VAL A 118 -6.92 9.13 8.66
N LEU A 119 -7.01 10.16 7.80
CA LEU A 119 -8.10 11.12 7.84
C LEU A 119 -9.28 10.62 6.99
N ASP A 120 -10.49 10.94 7.40
CA ASP A 120 -11.74 10.46 6.76
C ASP A 120 -11.83 10.78 5.27
N LEU A 121 -11.26 11.89 4.84
CA LEU A 121 -11.24 12.31 3.44
C LEU A 121 -10.16 11.63 2.58
N LEU A 122 -9.25 10.85 3.17
CA LEU A 122 -8.19 10.21 2.39
C LEU A 122 -8.74 9.00 1.63
N THR A 123 -8.48 8.95 0.34
CA THR A 123 -8.56 7.72 -0.44
C THR A 123 -7.32 6.86 -0.19
N ALA A 124 -7.36 5.58 -0.59
CA ALA A 124 -6.17 4.74 -0.56
C ALA A 124 -5.03 5.30 -1.43
N GLY A 125 -5.36 5.99 -2.53
CA GLY A 125 -4.37 6.70 -3.36
C GLY A 125 -3.73 7.88 -2.62
N ASP A 126 -4.53 8.74 -1.98
CA ASP A 126 -4.01 9.86 -1.18
C ASP A 126 -3.10 9.37 -0.04
N LEU A 127 -3.50 8.27 0.61
CA LEU A 127 -2.73 7.66 1.70
C LEU A 127 -1.44 7.02 1.19
N HIS A 128 -1.48 6.36 0.03
CA HIS A 128 -0.31 5.82 -0.64
C HIS A 128 0.77 6.91 -0.85
N ASP A 129 0.37 8.05 -1.41
CA ASP A 129 1.31 9.14 -1.71
C ASP A 129 1.96 9.67 -0.42
N LYS A 130 1.16 9.82 0.65
CA LYS A 130 1.67 10.23 1.97
C LYS A 130 2.63 9.22 2.59
N LEU A 131 2.37 7.93 2.46
CA LEU A 131 3.27 6.88 2.95
C LEU A 131 4.54 6.78 2.09
N ALA A 132 4.44 7.07 0.79
CA ALA A 132 5.59 7.16 -0.09
C ALA A 132 6.53 8.33 0.26
N GLU A 133 5.98 9.45 0.75
CA GLU A 133 6.77 10.58 1.28
C GLU A 133 7.54 10.19 2.55
N ASP A 134 6.93 9.40 3.45
CA ASP A 134 7.52 9.00 4.74
C ASP A 134 8.56 7.87 4.60
N GLY A 135 8.39 7.02 3.60
CA GLY A 135 9.16 5.78 3.43
C GLY A 135 10.67 5.96 3.35
N PRO A 136 11.20 6.87 2.49
CA PRO A 136 12.64 7.04 2.30
C PRO A 136 13.40 7.38 3.58
N ALA A 137 12.89 8.30 4.39
CA ALA A 137 13.52 8.70 5.65
C ALA A 137 13.61 7.52 6.63
N LEU A 138 12.57 6.70 6.72
CA LEU A 138 12.56 5.52 7.56
C LEU A 138 13.56 4.46 7.08
N VAL A 139 13.66 4.24 5.77
CA VAL A 139 14.64 3.29 5.19
C VAL A 139 16.06 3.73 5.48
N LEU A 140 16.37 5.01 5.27
CA LEU A 140 17.70 5.57 5.52
C LEU A 140 18.09 5.45 7.00
N ASP A 141 17.17 5.78 7.94
CA ASP A 141 17.40 5.60 9.38
C ASP A 141 17.73 4.14 9.73
N VAL A 142 17.04 3.18 9.13
CA VAL A 142 17.31 1.75 9.35
C VAL A 142 18.67 1.35 8.79
N LEU A 143 19.05 1.84 7.61
CA LEU A 143 20.36 1.56 7.01
C LEU A 143 21.50 2.16 7.85
N ASP A 144 21.35 3.40 8.33
CA ASP A 144 22.33 4.09 9.17
C ASP A 144 22.50 3.34 10.51
N ARG A 145 21.41 2.93 11.15
CA ARG A 145 21.47 2.12 12.37
C ARG A 145 22.08 0.74 12.15
N HIS A 146 21.85 0.14 10.98
CA HIS A 146 22.51 -1.10 10.62
C HIS A 146 24.02 -0.92 10.52
N ALA A 147 24.47 0.08 9.77
CA ALA A 147 25.88 0.39 9.61
C ALA A 147 26.57 0.71 10.94
N ALA A 148 25.86 1.39 11.85
CA ALA A 148 26.34 1.69 13.20
C ALA A 148 26.28 0.50 14.19
N GLY A 149 25.70 -0.63 13.81
CA GLY A 149 25.50 -1.78 14.71
C GLY A 149 24.51 -1.52 15.85
N THR A 150 23.60 -0.56 15.70
CA THR A 150 22.67 -0.12 16.73
C THR A 150 21.21 -0.55 16.50
N LEU A 151 20.95 -1.35 15.46
CA LEU A 151 19.62 -1.89 15.21
C LEU A 151 19.10 -2.71 16.40
N LYS A 152 17.82 -2.54 16.68
CA LYS A 152 17.09 -3.33 17.70
C LYS A 152 15.87 -3.98 17.02
N PRO A 153 16.06 -5.14 16.35
CA PRO A 153 14.96 -5.83 15.68
C PRO A 153 13.90 -6.30 16.68
N VAL A 154 12.63 -6.13 16.32
CA VAL A 154 11.50 -6.54 17.15
C VAL A 154 10.73 -7.65 16.48
N THR A 155 10.49 -8.74 17.18
CA THR A 155 9.62 -9.83 16.70
C THR A 155 8.17 -9.36 16.66
N GLN A 156 7.48 -9.67 15.59
CA GLN A 156 6.06 -9.36 15.48
C GLN A 156 5.22 -10.25 16.39
N ASP A 157 4.23 -9.66 17.05
CA ASP A 157 3.26 -10.42 17.87
C ASP A 157 2.25 -11.11 16.94
N GLU A 158 2.32 -12.44 16.85
CA GLU A 158 1.45 -13.24 15.99
C GLU A 158 -0.03 -13.14 16.37
N SER A 159 -0.37 -12.81 17.61
CA SER A 159 -1.77 -12.64 18.07
C SER A 159 -2.43 -11.37 17.49
N LEU A 160 -1.63 -10.40 17.03
CA LEU A 160 -2.08 -9.12 16.47
C LEU A 160 -2.07 -9.09 14.93
N VAL A 161 -1.69 -10.20 14.30
CA VAL A 161 -1.60 -10.27 12.84
C VAL A 161 -2.97 -10.15 12.21
N THR A 162 -3.09 -9.23 11.25
CA THR A 162 -4.19 -9.17 10.31
C THR A 162 -3.68 -9.26 8.88
N LEU A 163 -4.53 -9.71 7.95
CA LEU A 163 -4.14 -9.94 6.56
C LEU A 163 -4.77 -8.91 5.65
N ALA A 164 -3.99 -8.45 4.67
CA ALA A 164 -4.42 -7.57 3.58
C ALA A 164 -4.35 -8.34 2.27
N GLY A 165 -5.43 -9.04 1.94
CA GLY A 165 -5.53 -9.81 0.70
C GLY A 165 -5.39 -8.94 -0.55
N LYS A 166 -5.00 -9.57 -1.66
CA LYS A 166 -4.93 -8.89 -2.96
C LYS A 166 -6.34 -8.51 -3.41
N LEU A 167 -6.53 -7.27 -3.81
CA LEU A 167 -7.77 -6.78 -4.39
C LEU A 167 -7.85 -7.09 -5.89
N SER A 168 -9.06 -7.28 -6.36
CA SER A 168 -9.41 -7.56 -7.75
C SER A 168 -10.53 -6.62 -8.23
N ARG A 169 -10.86 -6.64 -9.50
CA ARG A 169 -12.02 -5.88 -10.02
C ARG A 169 -13.34 -6.31 -9.40
N ALA A 170 -13.46 -7.56 -8.98
CA ALA A 170 -14.66 -8.07 -8.33
C ALA A 170 -14.93 -7.44 -6.96
N ASP A 171 -13.92 -6.83 -6.33
CA ASP A 171 -14.05 -6.12 -5.06
C ASP A 171 -14.62 -4.70 -5.24
N GLY A 172 -14.68 -4.21 -6.49
CA GLY A 172 -15.06 -2.84 -6.86
C GLY A 172 -16.57 -2.59 -6.82
N TRP A 173 -17.22 -2.82 -5.69
CA TRP A 173 -18.63 -2.57 -5.47
C TRP A 173 -18.87 -1.92 -4.10
N VAL A 174 -20.02 -1.30 -3.94
CA VAL A 174 -20.51 -0.73 -2.67
C VAL A 174 -21.98 -1.09 -2.48
N ASP A 175 -22.35 -1.46 -1.26
CA ASP A 175 -23.73 -1.68 -0.86
C ASP A 175 -24.23 -0.41 -0.15
N PHE A 176 -25.07 0.34 -0.81
CA PHE A 176 -25.66 1.58 -0.27
C PHE A 176 -26.75 1.33 0.77
N THR A 177 -27.04 0.09 1.11
CA THR A 177 -27.92 -0.24 2.25
C THR A 177 -27.16 -0.24 3.58
N GLU A 178 -25.81 -0.24 3.54
CA GLU A 178 -24.95 -0.07 4.69
C GLU A 178 -24.94 1.38 5.18
N ASP A 179 -24.40 1.61 6.37
CA ASP A 179 -24.27 2.97 6.91
C ASP A 179 -23.33 3.85 6.04
N ALA A 180 -23.54 5.17 6.12
CA ALA A 180 -22.80 6.14 5.32
C ALA A 180 -21.28 6.03 5.51
N GLU A 181 -20.84 5.68 6.73
CA GLU A 181 -19.43 5.53 7.03
C GLU A 181 -18.83 4.27 6.40
N ALA A 182 -19.56 3.15 6.37
CA ALA A 182 -19.17 1.95 5.65
C ALA A 182 -19.07 2.20 4.15
N CYS A 183 -20.06 2.89 3.56
CA CYS A 183 -20.02 3.30 2.16
C CYS A 183 -18.81 4.21 1.86
N ARG A 184 -18.57 5.22 2.69
CA ARG A 184 -17.40 6.12 2.56
C ARG A 184 -16.09 5.35 2.56
N ARG A 185 -15.88 4.48 3.57
CA ARG A 185 -14.65 3.68 3.68
C ARG A 185 -14.44 2.81 2.46
N ARG A 186 -15.52 2.23 1.95
CA ARG A 186 -15.44 1.38 0.77
C ARG A 186 -15.11 2.17 -0.49
N ILE A 187 -15.75 3.32 -0.71
CA ILE A 187 -15.45 4.20 -1.85
C ILE A 187 -14.00 4.70 -1.78
N ASN A 188 -13.60 5.23 -0.65
CA ASN A 188 -12.26 5.80 -0.48
C ASN A 188 -11.16 4.72 -0.45
N GLY A 189 -11.42 3.59 0.21
CA GLY A 189 -10.47 2.48 0.33
C GLY A 189 -10.20 1.74 -0.97
N LEU A 190 -11.14 1.75 -1.91
CA LEU A 190 -11.00 1.10 -3.22
C LEU A 190 -10.59 2.07 -4.33
N ASN A 191 -10.37 3.34 -4.06
CA ASN A 191 -9.89 4.32 -5.04
C ASN A 191 -8.38 4.57 -4.87
N PRO A 192 -7.58 4.56 -5.93
CA PRO A 192 -7.95 4.44 -7.37
C PRO A 192 -8.13 3.01 -7.88
N TRP A 193 -7.76 1.99 -7.11
CA TRP A 193 -7.86 0.59 -7.54
C TRP A 193 -8.50 -0.28 -6.44
N PRO A 194 -9.45 -1.15 -6.82
CA PRO A 194 -9.98 -1.45 -8.16
C PRO A 194 -10.84 -0.33 -8.77
N GLY A 195 -11.24 0.66 -7.99
CA GLY A 195 -12.23 1.68 -8.33
C GLY A 195 -13.66 1.14 -8.19
N LEU A 196 -14.62 2.05 -8.07
CA LEU A 196 -16.04 1.73 -8.01
C LEU A 196 -16.82 2.53 -9.04
N ALA A 197 -17.93 1.93 -9.49
CA ALA A 197 -18.97 2.62 -10.23
C ALA A 197 -20.34 2.28 -9.64
N ALA A 198 -21.25 3.22 -9.71
CA ALA A 198 -22.65 3.04 -9.36
C ALA A 198 -23.53 3.42 -10.55
N ASN A 199 -24.72 2.80 -10.66
CA ASN A 199 -25.69 3.19 -11.65
C ASN A 199 -26.75 4.09 -10.99
N LEU A 200 -26.86 5.32 -11.50
CA LEU A 200 -27.89 6.25 -11.07
C LEU A 200 -28.80 6.55 -12.26
N ASN A 201 -30.06 6.12 -12.17
CA ASN A 201 -31.05 6.32 -13.22
C ASN A 201 -30.60 5.88 -14.63
N GLY A 202 -29.89 4.76 -14.72
CA GLY A 202 -29.35 4.24 -15.99
C GLY A 202 -28.02 4.82 -16.43
N VAL A 203 -27.46 5.78 -15.69
CA VAL A 203 -26.14 6.36 -15.95
C VAL A 203 -25.11 5.73 -15.02
N GLU A 204 -24.01 5.20 -15.59
CA GLU A 204 -22.87 4.71 -14.81
C GLU A 204 -22.00 5.89 -14.34
N LEU A 205 -21.89 6.05 -13.04
CA LEU A 205 -21.07 7.06 -12.37
C LEU A 205 -19.87 6.40 -11.70
N LYS A 206 -18.69 6.92 -11.97
CA LYS A 206 -17.47 6.49 -11.27
C LYS A 206 -17.37 7.22 -9.95
N LEU A 207 -17.34 6.48 -8.85
CA LEU A 207 -17.17 7.04 -7.51
C LEU A 207 -15.70 7.24 -7.22
N LEU A 208 -15.28 8.50 -7.03
CA LEU A 208 -13.86 8.84 -6.84
C LEU A 208 -13.54 9.06 -5.36
N LYS A 209 -14.47 9.69 -4.62
CA LYS A 209 -14.27 10.07 -3.22
C LYS A 209 -15.62 10.29 -2.55
N ALA A 210 -15.72 9.97 -1.29
CA ALA A 210 -16.92 10.19 -0.49
C ALA A 210 -16.58 10.77 0.88
N LEU A 211 -17.53 11.52 1.43
CA LEU A 211 -17.56 11.98 2.81
C LEU A 211 -18.88 11.50 3.42
N ALA A 212 -18.83 10.96 4.64
CA ALA A 212 -20.02 10.69 5.42
C ALA A 212 -20.34 11.93 6.26
N GLU A 213 -21.49 12.55 6.02
CA GLU A 213 -21.99 13.59 6.89
C GLU A 213 -22.75 12.96 8.05
N LYS A 214 -22.44 13.40 9.27
CA LYS A 214 -23.30 13.10 10.42
C LYS A 214 -24.52 13.97 10.30
N ASP A 215 -25.72 13.43 10.54
CA ASP A 215 -26.96 14.20 10.62
C ASP A 215 -26.74 15.42 11.51
N ALA A 216 -26.53 16.56 10.90
CA ALA A 216 -26.53 17.83 11.58
C ALA A 216 -28.00 18.22 11.72
N GLY A 217 -28.60 17.89 12.87
CA GLY A 217 -30.00 18.10 13.19
C GLY A 217 -30.58 19.53 13.06
N ASP A 218 -29.86 20.43 12.37
CA ASP A 218 -30.24 21.83 12.14
C ASP A 218 -29.99 22.34 10.71
N ARG A 219 -29.62 21.48 9.76
CA ARG A 219 -29.63 21.91 8.36
C ARG A 219 -31.03 21.73 7.81
N PRO A 220 -31.57 22.70 7.06
CA PRO A 220 -32.82 22.49 6.36
C PRO A 220 -32.64 21.33 5.38
N VAL A 221 -33.10 20.15 5.77
CA VAL A 221 -33.20 18.99 4.89
C VAL A 221 -34.28 19.35 3.89
N TYR A 222 -33.94 19.51 2.64
CA TYR A 222 -34.90 19.78 1.58
C TYR A 222 -35.85 18.58 1.32
N HIS A 223 -35.75 17.51 2.08
CA HIS A 223 -36.61 16.34 2.05
C HIS A 223 -37.24 16.09 3.42
N SER A 224 -38.52 15.87 3.44
CA SER A 224 -39.31 15.53 4.63
C SER A 224 -39.06 14.08 5.06
N GLY A 225 -37.90 13.81 5.65
CA GLY A 225 -37.52 12.51 6.16
C GLY A 225 -36.00 12.41 6.41
N SER A 226 -35.59 11.52 7.30
CA SER A 226 -34.20 11.14 7.41
C SER A 226 -33.77 10.48 6.09
N ALA A 227 -32.63 10.91 5.54
CA ALA A 227 -32.06 10.29 4.35
C ALA A 227 -31.91 8.79 4.58
N LEU A 228 -32.42 8.00 3.66
CA LEU A 228 -32.27 6.54 3.71
C LEU A 228 -30.86 6.17 3.24
N PRO A 229 -30.33 5.04 3.69
CA PRO A 229 -29.05 4.53 3.18
C PRO A 229 -29.08 4.47 1.65
N GLY A 230 -28.06 5.07 1.01
CA GLY A 230 -27.96 5.12 -0.44
C GLY A 230 -28.69 6.29 -1.12
N GLU A 231 -29.33 7.19 -0.39
CA GLU A 231 -29.96 8.38 -0.97
C GLU A 231 -28.89 9.41 -1.36
N VAL A 232 -28.98 9.90 -2.60
CA VAL A 232 -28.13 10.99 -3.10
C VAL A 232 -28.82 12.30 -2.79
N MET A 233 -28.20 13.13 -1.97
CA MET A 233 -28.68 14.49 -1.67
C MET A 233 -28.11 15.46 -2.69
N ASP A 234 -28.96 16.33 -3.24
CA ASP A 234 -28.60 17.36 -4.20
C ASP A 234 -27.79 18.50 -3.54
#